data_5aae1b6a078c063507753338e357c12f
#
_entry.id   5aae1b6a078c063507753338e357c12f
#
_cell.length_a   1.000
_cell.length_b   1.000
_cell.length_c   1.000
_cell.angle_alpha   90.00
_cell.angle_beta   90.00
_cell.angle_gamma   90.00
#
_symmetry.space_group_name_H-M   'P 1'
#
loop_
_entity.id
_entity.type
_entity.pdbx_description
1 polymer ?
#
loop_
_entity_poly.entity_id
_entity_poly.type
_entity_poly.pdbx_seq_one_letter_code
_entity_poly.pdbx_strand_id
1 'polypeptide(L)'
;MSKRKFIKIFGFSAFLLLFPIKFILAAAKKIINPNLSKEQKNIMFNEGTERPFTSYLLKEKRKGFYHCANCGAKLFTSNSKFDSGTGWPSFSEALPGAFKTKVDYSYGMKRIEYHCAKCGAHHGHVFDDGPTESRKRFCNNGLCLIFKPEN
;
A
#
# COMPACT_ATOMS: atom_id res chain seq x y z
N MET A 1 70.77 -18.86 33.65
CA MET A 1 70.40 -18.53 32.24
C MET A 1 68.88 -18.54 32.16
N SER A 2 68.24 -17.37 32.15
CA SER A 2 66.77 -17.23 32.14
C SER A 2 66.30 -16.94 30.72
N LYS A 3 65.45 -17.82 30.17
CA LYS A 3 64.81 -17.64 28.83
C LYS A 3 63.54 -16.85 29.01
N ARG A 4 63.54 -15.56 28.64
CA ARG A 4 62.35 -14.74 28.55
C ARG A 4 61.53 -15.12 27.30
N LYS A 5 60.32 -15.65 27.49
CA LYS A 5 59.33 -15.89 26.40
C LYS A 5 58.63 -14.57 26.05
N PHE A 6 58.80 -14.12 24.80
CA PHE A 6 58.06 -13.02 24.24
C PHE A 6 56.68 -13.52 23.83
N ILE A 7 55.63 -13.00 24.47
CA ILE A 7 54.24 -13.21 24.06
C ILE A 7 53.88 -12.12 23.03
N LYS A 8 53.69 -12.52 21.77
CA LYS A 8 53.15 -11.65 20.71
C LYS A 8 51.64 -11.55 20.92
N ILE A 9 51.14 -10.37 21.31
CA ILE A 9 49.73 -10.06 21.34
C ILE A 9 49.31 -9.69 19.93
N PHE A 10 48.54 -10.56 19.29
CA PHE A 10 47.87 -10.26 18.02
C PHE A 10 46.64 -9.37 18.34
N GLY A 11 46.74 -8.07 18.01
CA GLY A 11 45.62 -7.18 18.06
C GLY A 11 44.61 -7.51 16.97
N PHE A 12 43.45 -8.03 17.38
CA PHE A 12 42.32 -8.23 16.48
C PHE A 12 41.63 -6.86 16.32
N SER A 13 41.92 -6.15 15.22
CA SER A 13 41.23 -4.92 14.86
C SER A 13 39.87 -5.30 14.28
N ALA A 14 38.80 -5.21 15.10
CA ALA A 14 37.43 -5.37 14.64
C ALA A 14 37.04 -4.15 13.80
N PHE A 15 37.12 -4.29 12.47
CA PHE A 15 36.62 -3.31 11.51
C PHE A 15 35.08 -3.41 11.51
N LEU A 16 34.44 -2.56 12.33
CA LEU A 16 32.97 -2.44 12.39
C LEU A 16 32.50 -1.76 11.12
N LEU A 17 32.06 -2.55 10.13
CA LEU A 17 31.38 -2.05 8.94
C LEU A 17 30.02 -1.45 9.32
N LEU A 18 29.98 -0.14 9.52
CA LEU A 18 28.76 0.65 9.64
C LEU A 18 28.02 0.64 8.27
N PHE A 19 27.17 -0.35 8.06
CA PHE A 19 26.18 -0.28 6.99
C PHE A 19 25.16 0.82 7.34
N PRO A 20 24.94 1.81 6.47
CA PRO A 20 23.89 2.77 6.71
C PRO A 20 22.53 2.05 6.64
N ILE A 21 21.93 1.81 7.80
CA ILE A 21 20.54 1.34 7.88
C ILE A 21 19.70 2.50 7.32
N LYS A 22 19.33 2.39 6.04
CA LYS A 22 18.29 3.25 5.45
C LYS A 22 16.99 2.89 6.17
N PHE A 23 16.65 3.64 7.21
CA PHE A 23 15.30 3.67 7.74
C PHE A 23 14.39 4.14 6.61
N ILE A 24 13.71 3.18 5.95
CA ILE A 24 12.58 3.50 5.08
C ILE A 24 11.48 3.96 6.05
N LEU A 25 11.44 5.27 6.27
CA LEU A 25 10.37 5.89 7.04
C LEU A 25 9.08 5.60 6.27
N ALA A 26 8.26 4.68 6.79
CA ALA A 26 6.91 4.50 6.27
C ALA A 26 6.23 5.87 6.33
N ALA A 27 5.68 6.34 5.20
CA ALA A 27 5.02 7.64 5.19
C ALA A 27 3.95 7.66 6.28
N ALA A 28 4.11 8.53 7.27
CA ALA A 28 3.16 8.65 8.37
C ALA A 28 1.77 8.93 7.77
N LYS A 29 0.76 8.15 8.19
CA LYS A 29 -0.62 8.34 7.76
C LYS A 29 -1.08 9.75 8.16
N LYS A 30 -1.42 10.59 7.18
CA LYS A 30 -1.80 11.99 7.40
C LYS A 30 -3.19 12.27 6.86
N ILE A 31 -4.08 12.75 7.72
CA ILE A 31 -5.38 13.28 7.31
C ILE A 31 -5.15 14.63 6.63
N ILE A 32 -5.51 14.71 5.34
CA ILE A 32 -5.39 15.92 4.51
C ILE A 32 -6.78 16.48 4.23
N ASN A 33 -7.76 15.62 3.94
CA ASN A 33 -9.15 16.02 3.75
C ASN A 33 -9.90 16.02 5.10
N PRO A 34 -10.27 17.17 5.66
CA PRO A 34 -11.00 17.25 6.92
C PRO A 34 -12.43 16.70 6.82
N ASN A 35 -13.00 16.68 5.60
CA ASN A 35 -14.39 16.31 5.33
C ASN A 35 -14.61 14.79 5.17
N LEU A 36 -13.59 13.96 5.41
CA LEU A 36 -13.76 12.52 5.41
C LEU A 36 -14.78 12.09 6.48
N SER A 37 -15.70 11.20 6.10
CA SER A 37 -16.65 10.59 7.04
C SER A 37 -15.92 9.77 8.13
N LYS A 38 -16.63 9.43 9.20
CA LYS A 38 -16.08 8.53 10.23
C LYS A 38 -15.69 7.17 9.64
N GLU A 39 -16.50 6.64 8.72
CA GLU A 39 -16.25 5.36 8.06
C GLU A 39 -15.02 5.43 7.15
N GLN A 40 -14.90 6.47 6.32
CA GLN A 40 -13.70 6.72 5.52
C GLN A 40 -12.45 6.82 6.39
N LYS A 41 -12.49 7.55 7.49
CA LYS A 41 -11.38 7.66 8.43
C LYS A 41 -11.02 6.31 9.05
N ASN A 42 -12.02 5.53 9.44
CA ASN A 42 -11.78 4.19 9.99
C ASN A 42 -11.09 3.28 8.97
N ILE A 43 -11.56 3.24 7.72
CA ILE A 43 -10.97 2.42 6.67
C ILE A 43 -9.55 2.91 6.35
N MET A 44 -9.37 4.20 6.09
CA MET A 44 -8.12 4.76 5.58
C MET A 44 -6.98 4.82 6.62
N PHE A 45 -7.31 4.97 7.91
CA PHE A 45 -6.30 5.20 8.95
C PHE A 45 -6.21 4.09 10.00
N ASN A 46 -7.29 3.31 10.17
CA ASN A 46 -7.34 2.17 11.10
C ASN A 46 -7.44 0.82 10.37
N GLU A 47 -7.18 0.81 9.03
CA GLU A 47 -7.16 -0.42 8.23
C GLU A 47 -8.48 -1.20 8.25
N GLY A 48 -9.60 -0.47 8.36
CA GLY A 48 -10.94 -1.04 8.28
C GLY A 48 -11.28 -1.53 6.87
N THR A 49 -12.42 -2.19 6.74
CA THR A 49 -12.92 -2.71 5.45
C THR A 49 -14.36 -2.25 5.23
N GLU A 50 -14.65 -1.73 4.04
CA GLU A 50 -16.01 -1.43 3.58
C GLU A 50 -16.81 -2.72 3.42
N ARG A 51 -18.11 -2.70 3.70
CA ARG A 51 -18.98 -3.86 3.47
C ARG A 51 -18.99 -4.21 1.97
N PRO A 52 -18.93 -5.51 1.61
CA PRO A 52 -19.00 -5.91 0.21
C PRO A 52 -20.32 -5.48 -0.44
N PHE A 53 -20.30 -5.18 -1.73
CA PHE A 53 -21.44 -4.79 -2.58
C PHE A 53 -22.12 -3.46 -2.20
N THR A 54 -21.50 -2.63 -1.34
CA THR A 54 -22.08 -1.33 -0.94
C THR A 54 -21.53 -0.15 -1.73
N SER A 55 -20.35 -0.30 -2.34
CA SER A 55 -19.72 0.80 -3.09
C SER A 55 -20.50 1.16 -4.36
N TYR A 56 -20.86 2.44 -4.51
CA TYR A 56 -21.44 2.96 -5.75
C TYR A 56 -20.49 2.83 -6.95
N LEU A 57 -19.19 2.76 -6.71
CA LEU A 57 -18.17 2.63 -7.75
C LEU A 57 -18.17 1.26 -8.44
N LEU A 58 -18.87 0.26 -7.90
CA LEU A 58 -19.05 -1.03 -8.58
C LEU A 58 -19.73 -0.83 -9.96
N LYS A 59 -20.70 0.08 -10.03
CA LYS A 59 -21.47 0.37 -11.26
C LYS A 59 -20.84 1.47 -12.12
N GLU A 60 -19.76 2.12 -11.69
CA GLU A 60 -19.07 3.17 -12.45
C GLU A 60 -18.35 2.57 -13.68
N LYS A 61 -18.74 2.97 -14.90
CA LYS A 61 -18.20 2.49 -16.17
C LYS A 61 -17.69 3.61 -17.09
N ARG A 62 -17.86 4.87 -16.69
CA ARG A 62 -17.39 6.00 -17.50
C ARG A 62 -15.87 6.02 -17.56
N LYS A 63 -15.32 6.62 -18.64
CA LYS A 63 -13.91 6.90 -18.74
C LYS A 63 -13.50 7.96 -17.72
N GLY A 64 -12.33 7.79 -17.10
CA GLY A 64 -11.84 8.73 -16.11
C GLY A 64 -10.79 8.12 -15.18
N PHE A 65 -10.58 8.80 -14.05
CA PHE A 65 -9.58 8.45 -13.07
C PHE A 65 -10.17 8.29 -11.68
N TYR A 66 -9.60 7.38 -10.92
CA TYR A 66 -9.90 7.18 -9.51
C TYR A 66 -8.81 7.85 -8.68
N HIS A 67 -9.23 8.70 -7.77
CA HIS A 67 -8.37 9.52 -6.92
C HIS A 67 -8.50 9.11 -5.46
N CYS A 68 -7.43 9.27 -4.69
CA CYS A 68 -7.46 9.10 -3.24
C CYS A 68 -8.44 10.10 -2.59
N ALA A 69 -9.41 9.63 -1.83
CA ALA A 69 -10.39 10.46 -1.15
C ALA A 69 -9.76 11.41 -0.12
N ASN A 70 -8.57 11.06 0.42
CA ASN A 70 -7.88 11.88 1.40
C ASN A 70 -6.99 12.97 0.78
N CYS A 71 -6.19 12.64 -0.25
CA CYS A 71 -5.17 13.58 -0.74
C CYS A 71 -5.33 13.97 -2.22
N GLY A 72 -6.32 13.41 -2.92
CA GLY A 72 -6.61 13.70 -4.32
C GLY A 72 -5.58 13.13 -5.32
N ALA A 73 -4.61 12.33 -4.89
CA ALA A 73 -3.66 11.71 -5.80
C ALA A 73 -4.37 10.78 -6.79
N LYS A 74 -3.99 10.82 -8.08
CA LYS A 74 -4.47 9.85 -9.08
C LYS A 74 -3.92 8.46 -8.76
N LEU A 75 -4.76 7.44 -8.75
CA LEU A 75 -4.40 6.09 -8.33
C LEU A 75 -4.62 5.05 -9.40
N PHE A 76 -5.77 5.11 -10.09
CA PHE A 76 -6.15 4.16 -11.14
C PHE A 76 -6.79 4.88 -12.32
N THR A 77 -6.74 4.22 -13.49
CA THR A 77 -7.55 4.60 -14.65
C THR A 77 -8.82 3.74 -14.71
N SER A 78 -9.86 4.22 -15.38
CA SER A 78 -11.05 3.40 -15.64
C SER A 78 -10.75 2.17 -16.51
N ASN A 79 -9.70 2.22 -17.34
CA ASN A 79 -9.33 1.12 -18.22
C ASN A 79 -8.84 -0.12 -17.46
N SER A 80 -8.25 0.07 -16.27
CA SER A 80 -7.80 -1.04 -15.43
C SER A 80 -8.91 -1.63 -14.56
N LYS A 81 -10.09 -0.98 -14.50
CA LYS A 81 -11.21 -1.45 -13.66
C LYS A 81 -11.91 -2.65 -14.30
N PHE A 82 -12.20 -3.65 -13.46
CA PHE A 82 -12.99 -4.81 -13.87
C PHE A 82 -13.90 -5.29 -12.74
N ASP A 83 -14.89 -6.10 -13.09
CA ASP A 83 -15.75 -6.77 -12.10
C ASP A 83 -15.11 -8.09 -11.67
N SER A 84 -14.69 -8.17 -10.44
CA SER A 84 -14.08 -9.37 -9.85
C SER A 84 -15.12 -10.28 -9.18
N GLY A 85 -16.38 -9.86 -9.06
CA GLY A 85 -17.42 -10.58 -8.33
C GLY A 85 -17.26 -10.56 -6.80
N THR A 86 -16.20 -9.93 -6.27
CA THR A 86 -15.90 -9.96 -4.82
C THR A 86 -16.67 -8.95 -4.00
N GLY A 87 -17.34 -7.99 -4.65
CA GLY A 87 -18.12 -6.95 -3.98
C GLY A 87 -17.36 -5.66 -3.68
N TRP A 88 -16.11 -5.54 -4.13
CA TRP A 88 -15.32 -4.31 -4.05
C TRP A 88 -14.82 -3.87 -5.42
N PRO A 89 -14.66 -2.55 -5.67
CA PRO A 89 -14.00 -2.06 -6.88
C PRO A 89 -12.63 -2.70 -7.05
N SER A 90 -12.40 -3.31 -8.22
CA SER A 90 -11.18 -4.07 -8.52
C SER A 90 -10.50 -3.52 -9.76
N PHE A 91 -9.16 -3.48 -9.73
CA PHE A 91 -8.33 -2.95 -10.80
C PHE A 91 -7.18 -3.91 -11.10
N SER A 92 -6.86 -4.09 -12.39
CA SER A 92 -5.77 -4.96 -12.83
C SER A 92 -4.38 -4.33 -12.71
N GLU A 93 -4.33 -2.99 -12.66
CA GLU A 93 -3.09 -2.25 -12.48
C GLU A 93 -3.35 -0.91 -11.80
N ALA A 94 -2.33 -0.37 -11.16
CA ALA A 94 -2.32 0.96 -10.56
C ALA A 94 -1.41 1.89 -11.38
N LEU A 95 -1.64 3.20 -11.29
CA LEU A 95 -0.73 4.18 -11.88
C LEU A 95 0.67 4.08 -11.25
N PRO A 96 1.75 4.29 -12.03
CA PRO A 96 3.11 4.24 -11.51
C PRO A 96 3.30 5.13 -10.28
N GLY A 97 3.88 4.57 -9.22
CA GLY A 97 4.13 5.29 -7.98
C GLY A 97 2.90 5.66 -7.13
N ALA A 98 1.70 5.20 -7.51
CA ALA A 98 0.46 5.51 -6.78
C ALA A 98 0.42 4.93 -5.37
N PHE A 99 1.03 3.76 -5.17
CA PHE A 99 0.96 3.02 -3.92
C PHE A 99 2.32 2.54 -3.41
N LYS A 100 2.39 2.33 -2.10
CA LYS A 100 3.37 1.51 -1.42
C LYS A 100 2.66 0.29 -0.83
N THR A 101 3.40 -0.78 -0.62
CA THR A 101 2.87 -2.05 -0.09
C THR A 101 3.54 -2.42 1.21
N LYS A 102 2.83 -3.17 2.03
CA LYS A 102 3.38 -3.87 3.21
C LYS A 102 2.74 -5.24 3.33
N VAL A 103 3.42 -6.16 4.02
CA VAL A 103 2.83 -7.46 4.37
C VAL A 103 1.87 -7.27 5.54
N ASP A 104 0.68 -7.85 5.40
CA ASP A 104 -0.37 -7.89 6.42
C ASP A 104 -0.62 -9.34 6.83
N TYR A 105 -0.52 -9.63 8.14
CA TYR A 105 -0.76 -10.95 8.74
C TYR A 105 -2.05 -11.02 9.55
N SER A 106 -2.89 -10.00 9.48
CA SER A 106 -4.19 -10.02 10.17
C SER A 106 -5.07 -11.17 9.68
N TYR A 107 -5.99 -11.59 10.51
CA TYR A 107 -6.91 -12.71 10.25
C TYR A 107 -6.23 -14.05 9.94
N GLY A 108 -4.98 -14.27 10.38
CA GLY A 108 -4.25 -15.52 10.18
C GLY A 108 -3.82 -15.81 8.73
N MET A 109 -3.90 -14.82 7.83
CA MET A 109 -3.52 -14.95 6.43
C MET A 109 -2.41 -13.95 6.07
N LYS A 110 -1.47 -14.38 5.24
CA LYS A 110 -0.48 -13.47 4.65
C LYS A 110 -1.11 -12.78 3.44
N ARG A 111 -1.29 -11.48 3.53
CA ARG A 111 -1.79 -10.64 2.43
C ARG A 111 -0.81 -9.51 2.13
N ILE A 112 -0.94 -8.88 0.97
CA ILE A 112 -0.20 -7.68 0.62
C ILE A 112 -1.17 -6.50 0.66
N GLU A 113 -1.07 -5.69 1.70
CA GLU A 113 -1.78 -4.42 1.81
C GLU A 113 -1.13 -3.37 0.93
N TYR A 114 -1.94 -2.48 0.34
CA TYR A 114 -1.43 -1.29 -0.31
C TYR A 114 -2.05 -0.02 0.25
N HIS A 115 -1.26 1.04 0.27
CA HIS A 115 -1.62 2.35 0.79
C HIS A 115 -1.10 3.45 -0.13
N CYS A 116 -1.81 4.58 -0.16
CA CYS A 116 -1.47 5.72 -0.99
C CYS A 116 -0.02 6.18 -0.73
N ALA A 117 0.81 6.25 -1.76
CA ALA A 117 2.20 6.65 -1.63
C ALA A 117 2.36 8.08 -1.10
N LYS A 118 1.38 8.98 -1.38
CA LYS A 118 1.41 10.40 -1.00
C LYS A 118 1.01 10.64 0.46
N CYS A 119 -0.02 9.96 0.98
CA CYS A 119 -0.57 10.28 2.30
C CYS A 119 -0.61 9.09 3.27
N GLY A 120 -0.17 7.90 2.85
CA GLY A 120 -0.12 6.70 3.67
C GLY A 120 -1.49 6.08 3.99
N ALA A 121 -2.59 6.60 3.44
CA ALA A 121 -3.92 6.06 3.70
C ALA A 121 -4.07 4.64 3.14
N HIS A 122 -4.63 3.73 3.93
CA HIS A 122 -4.98 2.38 3.51
C HIS A 122 -6.04 2.42 2.39
N HIS A 123 -5.88 1.56 1.40
CA HIS A 123 -6.84 1.41 0.30
C HIS A 123 -7.41 0.00 0.18
N GLY A 124 -6.62 -1.02 0.45
CA GLY A 124 -7.03 -2.42 0.31
C GLY A 124 -5.85 -3.38 0.19
N HIS A 125 -6.08 -4.49 -0.49
CA HIS A 125 -5.08 -5.55 -0.67
C HIS A 125 -4.94 -5.92 -2.14
N VAL A 126 -3.74 -6.34 -2.53
CA VAL A 126 -3.46 -6.86 -3.88
C VAL A 126 -3.34 -8.38 -3.81
N PHE A 127 -3.98 -9.03 -4.79
CA PHE A 127 -4.05 -10.49 -4.95
C PHE A 127 -3.47 -10.88 -6.32
N ASP A 128 -3.10 -12.16 -6.46
CA ASP A 128 -2.52 -12.72 -7.70
C ASP A 128 -3.56 -13.52 -8.51
N ASP A 129 -4.78 -13.01 -8.56
CA ASP A 129 -5.93 -13.63 -9.22
C ASP A 129 -6.63 -12.68 -10.22
N GLY A 130 -5.94 -11.66 -10.70
CA GLY A 130 -6.44 -10.70 -11.70
C GLY A 130 -6.48 -11.26 -13.12
N PRO A 131 -7.17 -10.55 -14.06
CA PRO A 131 -7.47 -11.02 -15.40
C PRO A 131 -6.36 -10.80 -16.43
N THR A 132 -5.29 -10.09 -16.09
CA THR A 132 -4.17 -9.76 -16.99
C THR A 132 -2.97 -10.67 -16.77
N GLU A 133 -1.96 -10.60 -17.64
CA GLU A 133 -0.71 -11.36 -17.52
C GLU A 133 -0.01 -11.14 -16.16
N SER A 134 -0.09 -9.93 -15.62
CA SER A 134 0.45 -9.62 -14.26
C SER A 134 -0.27 -10.39 -13.16
N ARG A 135 -1.45 -10.94 -13.43
CA ARG A 135 -2.37 -11.57 -12.48
C ARG A 135 -2.71 -10.71 -11.25
N LYS A 136 -2.39 -9.41 -11.27
CA LYS A 136 -2.68 -8.54 -10.14
C LYS A 136 -4.14 -8.12 -10.12
N ARG A 137 -4.75 -8.21 -8.93
CA ARG A 137 -6.05 -7.62 -8.62
C ARG A 137 -5.89 -6.72 -7.40
N PHE A 138 -6.00 -5.42 -7.63
CA PHE A 138 -6.07 -4.42 -6.56
C PHE A 138 -7.54 -4.36 -6.09
N CYS A 139 -7.84 -5.01 -4.98
CA CYS A 139 -9.15 -4.97 -4.33
C CYS A 139 -9.21 -3.73 -3.45
N ASN A 140 -10.02 -2.74 -3.85
CA ASN A 140 -10.02 -1.42 -3.21
C ASN A 140 -11.30 -1.15 -2.44
N ASN A 141 -11.19 -0.61 -1.23
CA ASN A 141 -12.35 -0.04 -0.54
C ASN A 141 -12.85 1.17 -1.33
N GLY A 142 -14.10 1.13 -1.83
CA GLY A 142 -14.63 2.19 -2.68
C GLY A 142 -14.73 3.53 -1.97
N LEU A 143 -14.98 3.54 -0.67
CA LEU A 143 -15.00 4.75 0.17
C LEU A 143 -13.65 5.48 0.21
N CYS A 144 -12.55 4.80 -0.14
CA CYS A 144 -11.22 5.41 -0.25
C CYS A 144 -11.00 6.14 -1.57
N LEU A 145 -11.93 6.03 -2.53
CA LEU A 145 -11.81 6.56 -3.89
C LEU A 145 -12.82 7.66 -4.19
N ILE A 146 -12.39 8.60 -5.03
CA ILE A 146 -13.25 9.55 -5.72
C ILE A 146 -13.03 9.35 -7.22
N PHE A 147 -14.10 9.05 -7.95
CA PHE A 147 -14.06 8.99 -9.41
C PHE A 147 -14.22 10.39 -10.01
N LYS A 148 -13.37 10.73 -10.99
CA LYS A 148 -13.49 11.93 -11.81
C LYS A 148 -13.52 11.52 -13.29
N PRO A 149 -14.61 11.81 -14.01
CA PRO A 149 -14.70 11.52 -15.43
C PRO A 149 -13.65 12.34 -16.21
N GLU A 150 -13.22 11.80 -17.35
CA GLU A 150 -12.57 12.60 -18.39
C GLU A 150 -13.65 13.44 -19.10
N ASN A 151 -13.31 14.68 -19.40
CA ASN A 151 -14.16 15.58 -20.19
C ASN A 151 -14.12 15.19 -21.66
#